data_d739e948943bc9560a6c54d0b18a8619
#
_entry.id   d739e948943bc9560a6c54d0b18a8619
#
_cell.length_a   1.000
_cell.length_b   1.000
_cell.length_c   1.000
_cell.angle_alpha   90.00
_cell.angle_beta   90.00
_cell.angle_gamma   90.00
#
_symmetry.space_group_name_H-M   'P 1'
#
loop_
_entity.id
_entity.type
_entity.pdbx_description
1 polymer ?
#
loop_
_entity_poly.entity_id
_entity_poly.type
_entity_poly.pdbx_seq_one_letter_code
_entity_poly.pdbx_strand_id
1 'polypeptide(L)'
;VHATDGVVVEGFDNTPIKFAKCCSPLPGDPIVGFITRGFGVSIHKQTCANAVASMKDPSNAPRWVKAYWADSVKDSYKAGLEIIALNRNELLQDVLSALADIRVPIYAMNARQVENNCAVVSLTIGINNTEHLNRVVARLSKVRDVLKVTRS
;
A
#
# COMPACT_ATOMS: atom_id res chain seq x y z
N VAL A 1 17.50 14.32 -13.91
CA VAL A 1 16.29 14.12 -13.14
C VAL A 1 16.56 13.22 -11.94
N HIS A 2 16.24 13.68 -10.76
CA HIS A 2 16.50 12.95 -9.53
C HIS A 2 15.24 12.26 -9.03
N ALA A 3 15.39 11.01 -8.59
CA ALA A 3 14.32 10.28 -7.93
C ALA A 3 14.39 10.54 -6.42
N THR A 4 13.24 10.75 -5.81
CA THR A 4 13.09 10.82 -4.35
C THR A 4 12.27 9.61 -3.91
N ASP A 5 12.83 8.79 -3.02
CA ASP A 5 12.20 7.54 -2.56
C ASP A 5 11.74 6.64 -3.71
N GLY A 6 12.50 6.64 -4.81
CA GLY A 6 12.19 5.81 -5.97
C GLY A 6 11.18 6.41 -6.93
N VAL A 7 10.75 7.66 -6.73
CA VAL A 7 9.76 8.34 -7.57
C VAL A 7 10.36 9.55 -8.26
N VAL A 8 10.09 9.69 -9.54
CA VAL A 8 10.44 10.88 -10.34
C VAL A 8 9.15 11.66 -10.57
N VAL A 9 9.17 12.96 -10.22
CA VAL A 9 8.05 13.87 -10.46
C VAL A 9 8.42 14.80 -11.59
N GLU A 10 7.63 14.82 -12.64
CA GLU A 10 7.91 15.65 -13.81
C GLU A 10 7.87 17.14 -13.46
N GLY A 11 8.94 17.84 -13.79
CA GLY A 11 9.08 19.27 -13.51
C GLY A 11 9.64 19.60 -12.14
N PHE A 12 9.95 18.61 -11.32
CA PHE A 12 10.46 18.83 -9.96
C PHE A 12 11.68 17.96 -9.71
N ASP A 13 12.81 18.57 -9.35
CA ASP A 13 14.01 17.87 -8.92
C ASP A 13 14.17 18.03 -7.41
N ASN A 14 14.56 16.96 -6.72
CA ASN A 14 14.83 16.99 -5.28
C ASN A 14 13.67 17.50 -4.43
N THR A 15 12.44 17.37 -4.92
CA THR A 15 11.25 17.79 -4.19
C THR A 15 10.88 16.70 -3.17
N PRO A 16 10.61 17.07 -1.91
CA PRO A 16 10.14 16.09 -0.95
C PRO A 16 8.84 15.47 -1.43
N ILE A 17 8.75 14.14 -1.26
CA ILE A 17 7.51 13.42 -1.57
C ILE A 17 7.06 12.62 -0.36
N LYS A 18 5.78 12.30 -0.32
CA LYS A 18 5.28 11.28 0.59
C LYS A 18 4.21 10.46 -0.12
N PHE A 19 4.11 9.20 0.28
CA PHE A 19 3.10 8.31 -0.26
C PHE A 19 1.79 8.51 0.49
N ALA A 20 0.71 8.70 -0.27
CA ALA A 20 -0.60 8.94 0.32
C ALA A 20 -1.07 7.71 1.09
N LYS A 21 -1.55 7.92 2.31
CA LYS A 21 -2.03 6.82 3.17
C LYS A 21 -3.34 6.21 2.66
N CYS A 22 -4.11 6.96 1.88
CA CYS A 22 -5.40 6.48 1.37
C CYS A 22 -5.24 5.35 0.35
N CYS A 23 -4.09 5.22 -0.30
CA CYS A 23 -3.88 4.21 -1.34
C CYS A 23 -2.54 3.48 -1.27
N SER A 24 -1.57 3.99 -0.51
CA SER A 24 -0.25 3.37 -0.29
C SER A 24 0.36 2.80 -1.57
N PRO A 25 0.81 3.66 -2.51
CA PRO A 25 1.35 3.20 -3.79
C PRO A 25 2.59 2.32 -3.63
N LEU A 26 2.74 1.35 -4.52
CA LEU A 26 3.89 0.44 -4.58
C LEU A 26 4.46 0.44 -5.99
N PRO A 27 5.77 0.14 -6.16
CA PRO A 27 6.32 -0.07 -7.50
C PRO A 27 5.51 -1.12 -8.26
N GLY A 28 5.08 -0.77 -9.46
CA GLY A 28 4.15 -1.54 -10.28
C GLY A 28 2.77 -0.90 -10.35
N ASP A 29 2.42 -0.02 -9.40
CA ASP A 29 1.18 0.75 -9.47
C ASP A 29 1.37 1.98 -10.36
N PRO A 30 0.41 2.30 -11.24
CA PRO A 30 0.42 3.60 -11.90
C PRO A 30 0.22 4.71 -10.87
N ILE A 31 1.08 5.72 -10.88
CA ILE A 31 1.06 6.79 -9.88
C ILE A 31 0.87 8.16 -10.50
N VAL A 32 0.49 9.13 -9.65
CA VAL A 32 0.33 10.53 -10.01
C VAL A 32 0.68 11.37 -8.77
N GLY A 33 1.21 12.56 -9.00
CA GLY A 33 1.61 13.45 -7.91
C GLY A 33 0.64 14.60 -7.71
N PHE A 34 0.40 14.97 -6.47
CA PHE A 34 -0.38 16.13 -6.10
C PHE A 34 0.49 17.14 -5.38
N ILE A 35 0.58 18.35 -5.91
CA ILE A 35 1.36 19.43 -5.31
C ILE A 35 0.65 19.91 -4.06
N THR A 36 1.23 19.63 -2.90
CA THR A 36 0.65 20.04 -1.62
C THR A 36 1.11 21.43 -1.24
N ARG A 37 0.37 22.09 -0.36
CA ARG A 37 0.77 23.38 0.17
C ARG A 37 1.72 23.17 1.34
N GLY A 38 2.96 23.60 1.19
CA GLY A 38 3.95 23.62 2.27
C GLY A 38 4.78 22.37 2.47
N PHE A 39 4.45 21.24 1.86
CA PHE A 39 5.25 20.02 2.03
C PHE A 39 6.05 19.67 0.76
N GLY A 40 5.38 19.53 -0.36
CA GLY A 40 5.99 19.02 -1.58
C GLY A 40 4.93 18.28 -2.37
N VAL A 41 5.22 17.05 -2.77
CA VAL A 41 4.33 16.28 -3.62
C VAL A 41 3.84 15.03 -2.89
N SER A 42 2.53 14.84 -2.88
CA SER A 42 1.90 13.63 -2.36
C SER A 42 1.66 12.67 -3.52
N ILE A 43 2.14 11.44 -3.41
CA ILE A 43 2.04 10.43 -4.46
C ILE A 43 0.85 9.53 -4.20
N HIS A 44 -0.05 9.47 -5.19
CA HIS A 44 -1.25 8.62 -5.14
C HIS A 44 -1.18 7.60 -6.27
N LYS A 45 -1.93 6.51 -6.14
CA LYS A 45 -2.23 5.65 -7.29
C LYS A 45 -3.18 6.40 -8.21
N GLN A 46 -3.01 6.25 -9.51
CA GLN A 46 -3.93 6.86 -10.49
C GLN A 46 -5.37 6.39 -10.30
N THR A 47 -5.55 5.19 -9.73
CA THR A 47 -6.87 4.61 -9.47
C THR A 47 -7.45 4.97 -8.11
N CYS A 48 -6.71 5.71 -7.28
CA CYS A 48 -7.20 6.14 -5.97
C CYS A 48 -8.46 6.99 -6.11
N ALA A 49 -9.53 6.63 -5.40
CA ALA A 49 -10.80 7.35 -5.48
C ALA A 49 -10.64 8.83 -5.12
N ASN A 50 -9.83 9.14 -4.11
CA ASN A 50 -9.56 10.51 -3.72
C ASN A 50 -8.82 11.28 -4.81
N ALA A 51 -7.86 10.64 -5.47
CA ALA A 51 -7.11 11.26 -6.56
C ALA A 51 -8.02 11.50 -7.77
N VAL A 52 -8.81 10.51 -8.15
CA VAL A 52 -9.73 10.64 -9.30
C VAL A 52 -10.71 11.79 -9.07
N ALA A 53 -11.31 11.87 -7.89
CA ALA A 53 -12.25 12.94 -7.57
C ALA A 53 -11.58 14.32 -7.60
N SER A 54 -10.37 14.43 -7.04
CA SER A 54 -9.62 15.69 -6.99
C SER A 54 -9.16 16.15 -8.38
N MET A 55 -8.78 15.22 -9.24
CA MET A 55 -8.36 15.55 -10.62
C MET A 55 -9.51 16.12 -11.45
N LYS A 56 -10.74 15.75 -11.13
CA LYS A 56 -11.95 16.27 -11.80
C LYS A 56 -12.39 17.63 -11.26
N ASP A 57 -11.90 18.03 -10.10
CA ASP A 57 -12.23 19.32 -9.50
C ASP A 57 -11.39 20.42 -10.15
N PRO A 58 -12.01 21.43 -10.81
CA PRO A 58 -11.24 22.48 -11.47
C PRO A 58 -10.30 23.25 -10.55
N SER A 59 -10.60 23.34 -9.25
CA SER A 59 -9.76 24.02 -8.27
C SER A 59 -8.46 23.27 -8.03
N ASN A 60 -8.47 21.94 -8.16
CA ASN A 60 -7.35 21.09 -7.85
C ASN A 60 -6.63 20.54 -9.09
N ALA A 61 -7.30 20.49 -10.22
CA ALA A 61 -6.75 19.87 -11.44
C ALA A 61 -5.35 20.37 -11.80
N PRO A 62 -5.03 21.68 -11.75
CA PRO A 62 -3.69 22.16 -12.08
C PRO A 62 -2.60 21.72 -11.11
N ARG A 63 -2.95 21.21 -9.94
CA ARG A 63 -2.00 20.76 -8.94
C ARG A 63 -1.57 19.29 -9.12
N TRP A 64 -2.18 18.57 -10.06
CA TRP A 64 -1.83 17.19 -10.37
C TRP A 64 -0.74 17.18 -11.44
N VAL A 65 0.32 16.44 -11.18
CA VAL A 65 1.47 16.34 -12.06
C VAL A 65 1.82 14.89 -12.31
N LYS A 66 2.50 14.63 -13.42
CA LYS A 66 2.93 13.29 -13.76
C LYS A 66 4.03 12.83 -12.83
N ALA A 67 3.95 11.59 -12.40
CA ALA A 67 4.97 10.95 -11.59
C ALA A 67 5.13 9.51 -12.05
N TYR A 68 6.33 8.96 -11.90
CA TYR A 68 6.61 7.58 -12.29
C TYR A 68 7.73 7.01 -11.43
N TRP A 69 7.81 5.69 -11.40
CA TRP A 69 8.83 5.01 -10.64
C TRP A 69 10.16 5.07 -11.37
N ALA A 70 11.23 5.34 -10.64
CA ALA A 70 12.58 5.29 -11.19
C ALA A 70 13.01 3.84 -11.39
N ASP A 71 14.01 3.61 -12.24
CA ASP A 71 14.56 2.28 -12.47
C ASP A 71 15.15 1.68 -11.18
N SER A 72 15.79 2.52 -10.36
CA SER A 72 16.33 2.12 -9.08
C SER A 72 15.39 2.59 -7.98
N VAL A 73 14.62 1.66 -7.41
CA VAL A 73 13.66 1.95 -6.37
C VAL A 73 14.16 1.43 -5.03
N LYS A 74 13.64 1.99 -3.96
CA LYS A 74 13.95 1.55 -2.60
C LYS A 74 13.42 0.12 -2.37
N ASP A 75 14.08 -0.60 -1.46
CA ASP A 75 13.82 -2.03 -1.27
C ASP A 75 12.50 -2.34 -0.55
N SER A 76 11.97 -1.39 0.23
CA SER A 76 10.80 -1.67 1.05
C SER A 76 9.84 -0.48 1.08
N TYR A 77 8.58 -0.79 0.91
CA TYR A 77 7.46 0.14 0.99
C TYR A 77 6.42 -0.42 1.95
N LYS A 78 5.67 0.45 2.60
CA LYS A 78 4.59 0.01 3.47
C LYS A 78 3.34 -0.28 2.67
N ALA A 79 2.72 -1.41 2.94
CA ALA A 79 1.46 -1.80 2.32
C ALA A 79 0.48 -2.29 3.38
N GLY A 80 -0.79 -1.96 3.20
CA GLY A 80 -1.86 -2.44 4.06
C GLY A 80 -2.54 -3.65 3.45
N LEU A 81 -2.84 -4.64 4.29
CA LEU A 81 -3.63 -5.80 3.92
C LEU A 81 -4.74 -6.00 4.95
N GLU A 82 -5.85 -6.52 4.48
CA GLU A 82 -6.95 -6.93 5.34
C GLU A 82 -7.26 -8.39 5.09
N ILE A 83 -7.23 -9.19 6.15
CA ILE A 83 -7.52 -10.62 6.12
C ILE A 83 -8.85 -10.85 6.79
N ILE A 84 -9.77 -11.51 6.10
CA ILE A 84 -11.03 -11.97 6.66
C ILE A 84 -10.91 -13.47 6.83
N ALA A 85 -11.12 -13.95 8.05
CA ALA A 85 -10.94 -15.37 8.39
C ALA A 85 -11.97 -15.81 9.41
N LEU A 86 -12.14 -17.12 9.55
CA LEU A 86 -12.93 -17.67 10.64
C LEU A 86 -12.17 -17.43 11.95
N ASN A 87 -12.89 -16.95 12.96
CA ASN A 87 -12.30 -16.68 14.27
C ASN A 87 -12.08 -18.00 15.00
N ARG A 88 -10.82 -18.39 15.18
CA ARG A 88 -10.43 -19.63 15.84
C ARG A 88 -9.16 -19.44 16.65
N ASN A 89 -8.88 -20.38 17.51
CA ASN A 89 -7.62 -20.41 18.25
C ASN A 89 -6.46 -20.52 17.27
N GLU A 90 -5.36 -19.85 17.59
CA GLU A 90 -4.12 -19.87 16.81
C GLU A 90 -4.19 -19.20 15.43
N LEU A 91 -5.28 -18.50 15.11
CA LEU A 91 -5.40 -17.80 13.84
C LEU A 91 -4.26 -16.78 13.66
N LEU A 92 -4.06 -15.91 14.64
CA LEU A 92 -3.02 -14.88 14.56
C LEU A 92 -1.62 -15.51 14.52
N GLN A 93 -1.40 -16.57 15.29
CA GLN A 93 -0.13 -17.28 15.28
C GLN A 93 0.18 -17.85 13.90
N ASP A 94 -0.81 -18.43 13.24
CA ASP A 94 -0.65 -18.98 11.90
C ASP A 94 -0.36 -17.90 10.86
N VAL A 95 -1.04 -16.76 10.97
CA VAL A 95 -0.78 -15.60 10.09
C VAL A 95 0.63 -15.08 10.29
N LEU A 96 1.06 -14.92 11.54
CA LEU A 96 2.41 -14.46 11.85
C LEU A 96 3.48 -15.44 11.37
N SER A 97 3.23 -16.74 11.53
CA SER A 97 4.16 -17.77 11.04
C SER A 97 4.31 -17.74 9.54
N ALA A 98 3.20 -17.55 8.81
CA ALA A 98 3.23 -17.45 7.36
C ALA A 98 4.07 -16.25 6.90
N LEU A 99 3.92 -15.10 7.55
CA LEU A 99 4.71 -13.90 7.22
C LEU A 99 6.18 -14.08 7.59
N ALA A 100 6.47 -14.74 8.70
CA ALA A 100 7.85 -15.04 9.10
C ALA A 100 8.55 -15.96 8.09
N ASP A 101 7.84 -16.96 7.58
CA ASP A 101 8.39 -17.91 6.60
C ASP A 101 8.84 -17.22 5.32
N ILE A 102 8.16 -16.16 4.92
CA ILE A 102 8.51 -15.40 3.71
C ILE A 102 9.25 -14.10 4.04
N ARG A 103 9.66 -13.93 5.29
CA ARG A 103 10.51 -12.82 5.77
C ARG A 103 9.94 -11.44 5.47
N VAL A 104 8.65 -11.28 5.66
CA VAL A 104 7.98 -10.00 5.47
C VAL A 104 7.95 -9.26 6.82
N PRO A 105 8.50 -8.04 6.90
CA PRO A 105 8.44 -7.27 8.14
C PRO A 105 7.02 -6.76 8.39
N ILE A 106 6.61 -6.79 9.65
CA ILE A 106 5.30 -6.32 10.10
C ILE A 106 5.50 -5.05 10.89
N TYR A 107 4.86 -3.97 10.48
CA TYR A 107 4.94 -2.68 11.16
C TYR A 107 3.77 -2.43 12.09
N ALA A 108 2.62 -3.00 11.76
CA ALA A 108 1.42 -2.86 12.60
C ALA A 108 0.48 -4.02 12.35
N MET A 109 -0.25 -4.41 13.36
CA MET A 109 -1.27 -5.45 13.25
C MET A 109 -2.41 -5.15 14.20
N ASN A 110 -3.62 -5.32 13.73
CA ASN A 110 -4.84 -5.18 14.53
C ASN A 110 -5.79 -6.30 14.14
N ALA A 111 -6.38 -6.93 15.13
CA ALA A 111 -7.36 -7.98 14.90
C ALA A 111 -8.63 -7.65 15.67
N ARG A 112 -9.77 -7.84 15.03
CA ARG A 112 -11.07 -7.64 15.66
C ARG A 112 -12.04 -8.74 15.27
N GLN A 113 -12.93 -9.07 16.17
CA GLN A 113 -14.01 -10.00 15.92
C GLN A 113 -15.16 -9.27 15.23
N VAL A 114 -15.76 -9.92 14.24
CA VAL A 114 -16.90 -9.38 13.51
C VAL A 114 -18.00 -10.43 13.48
N GLU A 115 -19.12 -10.14 12.82
CA GLU A 115 -20.27 -11.03 12.74
C GLU A 115 -19.93 -12.38 12.09
N ASN A 116 -20.78 -13.39 12.31
CA ASN A 116 -20.67 -14.72 11.73
C ASN A 116 -19.40 -15.48 12.13
N ASN A 117 -18.95 -15.26 13.37
CA ASN A 117 -17.77 -15.92 13.93
C ASN A 117 -16.52 -15.70 13.05
N CYS A 118 -16.41 -14.52 12.49
CA CYS A 118 -15.26 -14.12 11.68
C CYS A 118 -14.37 -13.15 12.42
N ALA A 119 -13.13 -13.06 11.98
CA ALA A 119 -12.18 -12.07 12.44
C ALA A 119 -11.64 -11.30 11.25
N VAL A 120 -11.34 -10.03 11.46
CA VAL A 120 -10.66 -9.18 10.48
C VAL A 120 -9.31 -8.83 11.05
N VAL A 121 -8.26 -9.20 10.34
CA VAL A 121 -6.88 -8.88 10.71
C VAL A 121 -6.36 -7.82 9.74
N SER A 122 -6.03 -6.66 10.27
CA SER A 122 -5.47 -5.56 9.49
C SER A 122 -3.96 -5.54 9.70
N LEU A 123 -3.20 -5.54 8.63
CA LEU A 123 -1.74 -5.60 8.65
C LEU A 123 -1.16 -4.41 7.91
N THR A 124 -0.05 -3.88 8.44
CA THR A 124 0.85 -3.00 7.69
C THR A 124 2.18 -3.71 7.61
N ILE A 125 2.62 -3.99 6.40
CA ILE A 125 3.81 -4.81 6.15
C ILE A 125 4.76 -4.11 5.18
N GLY A 126 6.00 -4.59 5.12
CA GLY A 126 7.02 -4.10 4.20
C GLY A 126 7.04 -4.94 2.93
N ILE A 127 6.89 -4.29 1.79
CA ILE A 127 6.72 -4.92 0.48
C ILE A 127 7.63 -4.23 -0.54
N ASN A 128 8.21 -5.00 -1.46
CA ASN A 128 9.12 -4.45 -2.46
C ASN A 128 8.38 -3.87 -3.67
N ASN A 129 7.33 -4.54 -4.11
CA ASN A 129 6.56 -4.15 -5.30
C ASN A 129 5.24 -4.91 -5.35
N THR A 130 4.44 -4.71 -6.39
CA THR A 130 3.16 -5.39 -6.53
C THR A 130 3.29 -6.89 -6.73
N GLU A 131 4.34 -7.36 -7.41
CA GLU A 131 4.57 -8.81 -7.57
C GLU A 131 4.85 -9.46 -6.21
N HIS A 132 5.67 -8.81 -5.39
CA HIS A 132 5.94 -9.28 -4.03
C HIS A 132 4.66 -9.32 -3.20
N LEU A 133 3.83 -8.26 -3.30
CA LEU A 133 2.55 -8.23 -2.62
C LEU A 133 1.65 -9.39 -3.04
N ASN A 134 1.59 -9.69 -4.34
CA ASN A 134 0.78 -10.81 -4.84
C ASN A 134 1.24 -12.14 -4.27
N ARG A 135 2.56 -12.34 -4.14
CA ARG A 135 3.11 -13.55 -3.51
C ARG A 135 2.72 -13.66 -2.03
N VAL A 136 2.74 -12.52 -1.33
CA VAL A 136 2.34 -12.47 0.08
C VAL A 136 0.86 -12.80 0.23
N VAL A 137 0.01 -12.21 -0.62
CA VAL A 137 -1.43 -12.49 -0.62
C VAL A 137 -1.69 -13.96 -0.89
N ALA A 138 -0.99 -14.55 -1.86
CA ALA A 138 -1.13 -15.97 -2.18
C ALA A 138 -0.75 -16.85 -0.97
N ARG A 139 0.34 -16.52 -0.28
CA ARG A 139 0.79 -17.28 0.89
C ARG A 139 -0.21 -17.19 2.05
N LEU A 140 -0.72 -15.99 2.32
CA LEU A 140 -1.70 -15.79 3.39
C LEU A 140 -3.03 -16.47 3.07
N SER A 141 -3.41 -16.51 1.81
CA SER A 141 -4.64 -17.18 1.38
C SER A 141 -4.61 -18.69 1.61
N LYS A 142 -3.44 -19.27 1.78
CA LYS A 142 -3.26 -20.70 2.09
C LYS A 142 -3.35 -21.01 3.57
N VAL A 143 -3.35 -20.00 4.42
CA VAL A 143 -3.53 -20.24 5.87
C VAL A 143 -4.92 -20.79 6.11
N ARG A 144 -5.01 -21.81 6.98
CA ARG A 144 -6.29 -22.47 7.26
C ARG A 144 -7.32 -21.49 7.81
N ASP A 145 -8.53 -21.57 7.28
CA ASP A 145 -9.69 -20.75 7.67
C ASP A 145 -9.61 -19.28 7.25
N VAL A 146 -8.62 -18.90 6.45
CA VAL A 146 -8.60 -17.59 5.80
C VAL A 146 -9.57 -17.61 4.62
N LEU A 147 -10.53 -16.68 4.64
CA LEU A 147 -11.58 -16.60 3.62
C LEU A 147 -11.23 -15.65 2.50
N LYS A 148 -10.57 -14.53 2.83
CA LYS A 148 -10.25 -13.49 1.86
C LYS A 148 -9.08 -12.65 2.34
N VAL A 149 -8.19 -12.29 1.42
CA VAL A 149 -7.11 -11.35 1.67
C VAL A 149 -7.20 -10.24 0.63
N THR A 150 -7.29 -9.01 1.09
CA THR A 150 -7.41 -7.85 0.19
C THR A 150 -6.41 -6.78 0.59
N ARG A 151 -6.02 -5.99 -0.40
CA ARG A 151 -5.19 -4.81 -0.19
C ARG A 151 -6.09 -3.69 0.35
N SER A 152 -5.67 -3.11 1.46
CA SER A 152 -6.44 -2.01 2.05
C SER A 152 -5.94 -0.65 1.59
#